data_3c87aff9d277f0b9a68f9db542f2d10f
#
_entry.id   3c87aff9d277f0b9a68f9db542f2d10f
#
_cell.length_a   1.000
_cell.length_b   1.000
_cell.length_c   1.000
_cell.angle_alpha   90.00
_cell.angle_beta   90.00
_cell.angle_gamma   90.00
#
_symmetry.space_group_name_H-M   'P 1'
#
loop_
_entity.id
_entity.type
_entity.pdbx_description
1 polymer ?
#
loop_
_entity_poly.entity_id
_entity_poly.type
_entity_poly.pdbx_seq_one_letter_code
_entity_poly.pdbx_strand_id
1 'polypeptide(L)'
;YAYGLEAFARDAAKAGIDGLIVVDLPPEEDHELQKAVQGLGISVIRLVTPTTDEARLPKLLNGAGGFLYYVSIAGVTGAARADLGKITPHISWIKGQTDLPVAIGFGIKTADDAQEMAAIGDAVVVGSSIVQKIAQMDVSAPDASPVLGYVDGLAAALKRSL
;
A
#
# COMPACT_ATOMS: atom_id res chain seq x y z
N TYR A 1 8.02 11.55 16.87
CA TYR A 1 7.93 12.79 17.68
C TYR A 1 9.31 13.41 17.95
N ALA A 2 10.35 12.64 18.26
CA ALA A 2 11.68 13.18 18.59
C ALA A 2 12.30 14.07 17.49
N TYR A 3 12.01 13.80 16.22
CA TYR A 3 12.48 14.61 15.09
C TYR A 3 11.69 15.92 14.93
N GLY A 4 10.44 15.95 15.38
CA GLY A 4 9.48 17.01 15.15
C GLY A 4 8.75 16.91 13.81
N LEU A 5 7.42 16.92 13.84
CA LEU A 5 6.58 16.67 12.66
C LEU A 5 6.81 17.67 11.52
N GLU A 6 6.93 18.95 11.84
CA GLU A 6 7.15 20.01 10.84
C GLU A 6 8.53 19.90 10.18
N ALA A 7 9.58 19.58 10.96
CA ALA A 7 10.93 19.38 10.42
C ALA A 7 10.94 18.13 9.54
N PHE A 8 10.35 17.03 10.00
CA PHE A 8 10.21 15.80 9.24
C PHE A 8 9.47 16.03 7.91
N ALA A 9 8.32 16.70 7.94
CA ALA A 9 7.52 16.95 6.74
C ALA A 9 8.29 17.77 5.69
N ARG A 10 9.00 18.84 6.13
CA ARG A 10 9.85 19.63 5.23
C ARG A 10 11.00 18.83 4.62
N ASP A 11 11.65 18.00 5.42
CA ASP A 11 12.79 17.23 4.93
C ASP A 11 12.33 16.05 4.06
N ALA A 12 11.17 15.43 4.37
CA ALA A 12 10.51 14.44 3.52
C ALA A 12 10.18 15.04 2.13
N ALA A 13 9.56 16.24 2.09
CA ALA A 13 9.25 16.91 0.84
C ALA A 13 10.51 17.21 0.01
N LYS A 14 11.57 17.71 0.66
CA LYS A 14 12.88 17.96 -0.01
C LYS A 14 13.53 16.69 -0.53
N ALA A 15 13.29 15.56 0.15
CA ALA A 15 13.79 14.24 -0.27
C ALA A 15 12.96 13.63 -1.40
N GLY A 16 11.84 14.26 -1.82
CA GLY A 16 10.97 13.77 -2.88
C GLY A 16 9.99 12.70 -2.42
N ILE A 17 9.57 12.73 -1.15
CA ILE A 17 8.53 11.85 -0.62
C ILE A 17 7.15 12.38 -1.04
N ASP A 18 6.38 11.57 -1.76
CA ASP A 18 5.04 11.93 -2.27
C ASP A 18 3.91 11.51 -1.32
N GLY A 19 4.17 10.57 -0.41
CA GLY A 19 3.13 10.08 0.49
C GLY A 19 3.67 9.36 1.72
N LEU A 20 2.86 9.33 2.77
CA LEU A 20 3.19 8.70 4.05
C LEU A 20 2.14 7.66 4.40
N ILE A 21 2.58 6.46 4.75
CA ILE A 21 1.78 5.41 5.38
C ILE A 21 2.19 5.35 6.85
N VAL A 22 1.28 5.74 7.76
CA VAL A 22 1.53 5.70 9.20
C VAL A 22 0.55 4.73 9.83
N VAL A 23 1.01 3.50 10.07
CA VAL A 23 0.15 2.37 10.48
C VAL A 23 -0.53 2.61 11.82
N ASP A 24 0.20 3.16 12.78
CA ASP A 24 -0.24 3.31 14.18
C ASP A 24 -0.89 4.67 14.46
N LEU A 25 -1.19 5.46 13.43
CA LEU A 25 -1.82 6.78 13.58
C LEU A 25 -3.25 6.74 13.03
N PRO A 26 -4.26 6.65 13.89
CA PRO A 26 -5.66 6.70 13.47
C PRO A 26 -6.04 8.11 12.96
N PRO A 27 -7.02 8.21 12.05
CA PRO A 27 -7.41 9.50 11.48
C PRO A 27 -7.93 10.50 12.53
N GLU A 28 -8.43 10.02 13.65
CA GLU A 28 -8.89 10.86 14.76
C GLU A 28 -7.76 11.59 15.48
N GLU A 29 -6.51 11.11 15.34
CA GLU A 29 -5.33 11.64 16.07
C GLU A 29 -4.28 12.25 15.12
N ASP A 30 -4.54 12.30 13.82
CA ASP A 30 -3.55 12.68 12.82
C ASP A 30 -3.53 14.18 12.47
N HIS A 31 -4.31 14.98 13.15
CA HIS A 31 -4.46 16.42 12.87
C HIS A 31 -3.12 17.17 12.80
N GLU A 32 -2.17 16.83 13.69
CA GLU A 32 -0.84 17.45 13.68
C GLU A 32 -0.04 17.06 12.43
N LEU A 33 -0.13 15.78 11.99
CA LEU A 33 0.52 15.31 10.76
C LEU A 33 -0.10 15.98 9.54
N GLN A 34 -1.43 16.02 9.43
CA GLN A 34 -2.15 16.65 8.33
C GLN A 34 -1.73 18.12 8.19
N LYS A 35 -1.65 18.85 9.31
CA LYS A 35 -1.19 20.23 9.33
C LYS A 35 0.27 20.35 8.88
N ALA A 36 1.14 19.45 9.33
CA ALA A 36 2.57 19.49 9.00
C ALA A 36 2.86 19.23 7.52
N VAL A 37 2.06 18.37 6.85
CA VAL A 37 2.23 18.05 5.43
C VAL A 37 1.45 18.98 4.50
N GLN A 38 0.59 19.82 5.04
CA GLN A 38 -0.25 20.72 4.26
C GLN A 38 0.59 21.64 3.35
N GLY A 39 0.27 21.65 2.07
CA GLY A 39 0.97 22.46 1.07
C GLY A 39 2.35 21.96 0.65
N LEU A 40 2.80 20.81 1.17
CA LEU A 40 4.10 20.22 0.82
C LEU A 40 4.04 19.18 -0.31
N GLY A 41 2.86 18.89 -0.84
CA GLY A 41 2.67 17.85 -1.88
C GLY A 41 2.74 16.42 -1.36
N ILE A 42 2.73 16.21 -0.04
CA ILE A 42 2.78 14.90 0.59
C ILE A 42 1.36 14.46 0.93
N SER A 43 0.95 13.29 0.43
CA SER A 43 -0.33 12.66 0.73
C SER A 43 -0.26 11.80 1.98
N VAL A 44 -1.33 11.79 2.81
CA VAL A 44 -1.49 10.80 3.88
C VAL A 44 -2.30 9.63 3.32
N ILE A 45 -1.63 8.49 3.15
CA ILE A 45 -2.21 7.27 2.60
C ILE A 45 -2.87 6.50 3.73
N ARG A 46 -4.18 6.22 3.58
CA ARG A 46 -4.95 5.50 4.59
C ARG A 46 -4.99 4.01 4.35
N LEU A 47 -4.91 3.27 5.47
CA LEU A 47 -5.11 1.83 5.44
C LEU A 47 -6.59 1.51 5.62
N VAL A 48 -7.11 0.67 4.74
CA VAL A 48 -8.44 0.07 4.83
C VAL A 48 -8.31 -1.45 4.94
N THR A 49 -9.21 -2.09 5.63
CA THR A 49 -9.15 -3.51 5.96
C THR A 49 -10.50 -4.17 5.69
N PRO A 50 -10.61 -5.51 5.63
CA PRO A 50 -11.89 -6.19 5.50
C PRO A 50 -12.91 -5.86 6.61
N THR A 51 -12.45 -5.30 7.73
CA THR A 51 -13.31 -4.86 8.84
C THR A 51 -13.69 -3.38 8.78
N THR A 52 -13.25 -2.66 7.75
CA THR A 52 -13.64 -1.27 7.53
C THR A 52 -15.10 -1.23 7.06
N ASP A 53 -15.97 -0.71 7.91
CA ASP A 53 -17.41 -0.63 7.68
C ASP A 53 -17.86 0.75 7.17
N GLU A 54 -19.19 0.90 6.95
CA GLU A 54 -19.83 2.15 6.50
C GLU A 54 -19.63 3.33 7.47
N ALA A 55 -19.47 3.06 8.77
CA ALA A 55 -19.24 4.09 9.77
C ALA A 55 -17.76 4.52 9.83
N ARG A 56 -16.83 3.60 9.51
CA ARG A 56 -15.38 3.83 9.56
C ARG A 56 -14.84 4.46 8.30
N LEU A 57 -15.32 4.04 7.12
CA LEU A 57 -14.77 4.49 5.84
C LEU A 57 -14.79 6.02 5.66
N PRO A 58 -15.88 6.76 5.96
CA PRO A 58 -15.88 8.22 5.83
C PRO A 58 -14.81 8.91 6.69
N LYS A 59 -14.51 8.36 7.88
CA LYS A 59 -13.47 8.89 8.76
C LYS A 59 -12.07 8.67 8.16
N LEU A 60 -11.85 7.51 7.55
CA LEU A 60 -10.59 7.20 6.86
C LEU A 60 -10.41 8.07 5.61
N LEU A 61 -11.47 8.36 4.86
CA LEU A 61 -11.43 9.21 3.67
C LEU A 61 -11.15 10.68 4.01
N ASN A 62 -11.51 11.12 5.20
CA ASN A 62 -11.22 12.49 5.62
C ASN A 62 -9.71 12.72 5.73
N GLY A 63 -9.17 13.62 4.92
CA GLY A 63 -7.73 13.91 4.84
C GLY A 63 -6.89 12.81 4.18
N ALA A 64 -7.52 11.79 3.57
CA ALA A 64 -6.81 10.81 2.76
C ALA A 64 -6.34 11.43 1.43
N GLY A 65 -5.20 10.96 0.92
CA GLY A 65 -4.67 11.39 -0.38
C GLY A 65 -3.84 10.29 -1.04
N GLY A 66 -3.48 10.51 -2.29
CA GLY A 66 -2.71 9.55 -3.08
C GLY A 66 -3.52 8.31 -3.45
N PHE A 67 -3.65 7.36 -2.54
CA PHE A 67 -4.43 6.13 -2.71
C PHE A 67 -4.89 5.57 -1.37
N LEU A 68 -5.81 4.62 -1.38
CA LEU A 68 -6.15 3.79 -0.22
C LEU A 68 -5.35 2.50 -0.28
N TYR A 69 -4.73 2.12 0.83
CA TYR A 69 -4.01 0.87 0.93
C TYR A 69 -4.89 -0.19 1.59
N TYR A 70 -5.41 -1.11 0.78
CA TYR A 70 -6.21 -2.24 1.27
C TYR A 70 -5.29 -3.32 1.82
N VAL A 71 -5.31 -3.48 3.15
CA VAL A 71 -4.52 -4.50 3.86
C VAL A 71 -5.45 -5.61 4.30
N SER A 72 -5.24 -6.79 3.79
CA SER A 72 -5.96 -7.96 4.29
C SER A 72 -5.41 -8.40 5.66
N ILE A 73 -6.33 -8.63 6.60
CA ILE A 73 -5.99 -9.08 7.96
C ILE A 73 -5.68 -10.59 8.02
N ALA A 74 -5.56 -11.28 6.93
CA ALA A 74 -5.18 -12.68 6.99
C ALA A 74 -3.72 -12.82 7.48
N GLY A 75 -3.51 -12.46 8.74
CA GLY A 75 -2.39 -12.78 9.61
C GLY A 75 -1.00 -12.73 8.99
N VAL A 76 -0.02 -12.37 9.79
CA VAL A 76 1.42 -12.62 9.66
C VAL A 76 1.90 -12.91 8.23
N THR A 77 2.76 -12.08 7.71
CA THR A 77 3.54 -12.25 6.48
C THR A 77 3.79 -13.74 6.16
N GLY A 78 3.12 -14.25 5.13
CA GLY A 78 3.32 -15.64 4.69
C GLY A 78 2.12 -16.59 4.84
N ALA A 79 1.00 -16.14 5.39
CA ALA A 79 -0.21 -16.95 5.58
C ALA A 79 -1.08 -17.05 4.30
N ALA A 80 -2.09 -17.89 4.39
CA ALA A 80 -2.95 -18.38 3.31
C ALA A 80 -3.42 -17.33 2.30
N ARG A 81 -3.65 -17.81 1.07
CA ARG A 81 -4.21 -17.06 -0.07
C ARG A 81 -5.50 -16.32 0.35
N ALA A 82 -5.67 -15.08 -0.10
CA ALA A 82 -6.89 -14.32 0.14
C ALA A 82 -8.13 -15.04 -0.38
N ASP A 83 -9.20 -14.97 0.38
CA ASP A 83 -10.51 -15.38 -0.11
C ASP A 83 -11.08 -14.24 -0.99
N LEU A 84 -10.80 -14.33 -2.29
CA LEU A 84 -11.25 -13.34 -3.28
C LEU A 84 -12.76 -13.16 -3.28
N GLY A 85 -13.52 -14.22 -2.99
CA GLY A 85 -14.98 -14.16 -2.90
C GLY A 85 -15.47 -13.19 -1.82
N LYS A 86 -14.68 -13.02 -0.75
CA LYS A 86 -15.01 -12.10 0.35
C LYS A 86 -14.49 -10.68 0.11
N ILE A 87 -13.28 -10.54 -0.42
CA ILE A 87 -12.68 -9.21 -0.54
C ILE A 87 -13.15 -8.43 -1.77
N THR A 88 -13.49 -9.11 -2.88
CA THR A 88 -13.93 -8.43 -4.11
C THR A 88 -15.17 -7.56 -3.91
N PRO A 89 -16.26 -8.02 -3.28
CA PRO A 89 -17.42 -7.16 -3.03
C PRO A 89 -17.08 -5.96 -2.14
N HIS A 90 -16.22 -6.17 -1.15
CA HIS A 90 -15.82 -5.10 -0.22
C HIS A 90 -14.95 -4.03 -0.91
N ILE A 91 -14.00 -4.44 -1.74
CA ILE A 91 -13.18 -3.50 -2.54
C ILE A 91 -14.07 -2.73 -3.52
N SER A 92 -15.00 -3.40 -4.20
CA SER A 92 -15.95 -2.74 -5.11
C SER A 92 -16.82 -1.72 -4.37
N TRP A 93 -17.27 -2.04 -3.15
CA TRP A 93 -18.01 -1.10 -2.32
C TRP A 93 -17.15 0.12 -1.95
N ILE A 94 -15.89 -0.06 -1.51
CA ILE A 94 -14.96 1.05 -1.20
C ILE A 94 -14.76 1.94 -2.43
N LYS A 95 -14.48 1.35 -3.59
CA LYS A 95 -14.30 2.08 -4.87
C LYS A 95 -15.54 2.88 -5.27
N GLY A 96 -16.72 2.45 -4.87
CA GLY A 96 -17.95 3.21 -5.05
C GLY A 96 -18.13 4.42 -4.11
N GLN A 97 -17.28 4.58 -3.10
CA GLN A 97 -17.35 5.66 -2.11
C GLN A 97 -16.26 6.74 -2.28
N THR A 98 -15.31 6.55 -3.20
CA THR A 98 -14.18 7.47 -3.39
C THR A 98 -13.60 7.37 -4.78
N ASP A 99 -13.02 8.47 -5.27
CA ASP A 99 -12.23 8.52 -6.51
C ASP A 99 -10.75 8.16 -6.27
N LEU A 100 -10.32 7.94 -5.02
CA LEU A 100 -8.95 7.51 -4.72
C LEU A 100 -8.71 6.10 -5.23
N PRO A 101 -7.59 5.83 -5.92
CA PRO A 101 -7.21 4.48 -6.30
C PRO A 101 -7.09 3.56 -5.08
N VAL A 102 -7.44 2.29 -5.23
CA VAL A 102 -7.31 1.27 -4.18
C VAL A 102 -6.17 0.32 -4.54
N ALA A 103 -5.07 0.41 -3.79
CA ALA A 103 -3.91 -0.47 -3.92
C ALA A 103 -4.05 -1.65 -2.93
N ILE A 104 -3.89 -2.89 -3.43
CA ILE A 104 -4.07 -4.10 -2.62
C ILE A 104 -2.72 -4.67 -2.22
N GLY A 105 -2.49 -4.77 -0.91
CA GLY A 105 -1.31 -5.42 -0.33
C GLY A 105 -1.70 -6.76 0.31
N PHE A 106 -1.34 -7.85 -0.35
CA PHE A 106 -1.79 -9.17 0.07
C PHE A 106 -0.82 -10.27 -0.34
N GLY A 107 0.20 -10.55 0.44
CA GLY A 107 1.00 -11.78 0.31
C GLY A 107 1.37 -12.21 -1.12
N ILE A 108 1.40 -11.28 -2.07
CA ILE A 108 1.64 -11.51 -3.48
C ILE A 108 3.05 -12.08 -3.66
N LYS A 109 3.14 -13.26 -4.28
CA LYS A 109 4.41 -13.97 -4.50
C LYS A 109 4.63 -14.34 -5.95
N THR A 110 3.58 -14.47 -6.73
CA THR A 110 3.63 -14.91 -8.12
C THR A 110 3.00 -13.89 -9.06
N ALA A 111 3.28 -14.03 -10.34
CA ALA A 111 2.65 -13.25 -11.40
C ALA A 111 1.12 -13.45 -11.41
N ASP A 112 0.65 -14.67 -11.15
CA ASP A 112 -0.77 -14.99 -11.09
C ASP A 112 -1.45 -14.31 -9.90
N ASP A 113 -0.80 -14.31 -8.71
CA ASP A 113 -1.32 -13.58 -7.55
C ASP A 113 -1.45 -12.08 -7.86
N ALA A 114 -0.45 -11.49 -8.52
CA ALA A 114 -0.47 -10.09 -8.91
C ALA A 114 -1.62 -9.79 -9.88
N GLN A 115 -1.83 -10.66 -10.86
CA GLN A 115 -2.89 -10.52 -11.85
C GLN A 115 -4.28 -10.65 -11.23
N GLU A 116 -4.49 -11.62 -10.34
CA GLU A 116 -5.75 -11.79 -9.60
C GLU A 116 -6.10 -10.54 -8.77
N MET A 117 -5.12 -9.96 -8.08
CA MET A 117 -5.34 -8.73 -7.31
C MET A 117 -5.58 -7.50 -8.19
N ALA A 118 -4.88 -7.39 -9.31
CA ALA A 118 -5.07 -6.30 -10.26
C ALA A 118 -6.45 -6.32 -10.94
N ALA A 119 -7.10 -7.47 -11.00
CA ALA A 119 -8.46 -7.56 -11.53
C ALA A 119 -9.53 -6.92 -10.62
N ILE A 120 -9.23 -6.70 -9.35
CA ILE A 120 -10.17 -6.15 -8.37
C ILE A 120 -9.75 -4.79 -7.79
N GLY A 121 -8.45 -4.47 -7.79
CA GLY A 121 -7.90 -3.19 -7.35
C GLY A 121 -7.35 -2.36 -8.50
N ASP A 122 -6.91 -1.16 -8.19
CA ASP A 122 -6.27 -0.25 -9.16
C ASP A 122 -4.75 -0.41 -9.19
N ALA A 123 -4.18 -0.99 -8.12
CA ALA A 123 -2.75 -1.29 -7.99
C ALA A 123 -2.53 -2.47 -7.06
N VAL A 124 -1.32 -3.04 -7.10
CA VAL A 124 -0.86 -4.08 -6.18
C VAL A 124 0.39 -3.64 -5.44
N VAL A 125 0.50 -4.03 -4.16
CA VAL A 125 1.66 -3.74 -3.33
C VAL A 125 2.38 -5.04 -3.01
N VAL A 126 3.65 -5.12 -3.40
CA VAL A 126 4.50 -6.31 -3.21
C VAL A 126 5.68 -5.93 -2.32
N GLY A 127 5.74 -6.49 -1.13
CA GLY A 127 6.79 -6.21 -0.14
C GLY A 127 7.64 -7.43 0.18
N SER A 128 7.13 -8.31 1.03
CA SER A 128 7.88 -9.42 1.64
C SER A 128 8.58 -10.34 0.64
N SER A 129 7.95 -10.62 -0.49
CA SER A 129 8.54 -11.49 -1.52
C SER A 129 9.74 -10.84 -2.22
N ILE A 130 9.73 -9.51 -2.42
CA ILE A 130 10.90 -8.77 -2.93
C ILE A 130 12.01 -8.76 -1.88
N VAL A 131 11.68 -8.47 -0.62
CA VAL A 131 12.65 -8.50 0.48
C VAL A 131 13.28 -9.89 0.64
N GLN A 132 12.50 -10.97 0.51
CA GLN A 132 13.03 -12.33 0.53
C GLN A 132 14.00 -12.60 -0.63
N LYS A 133 13.73 -12.08 -1.83
CA LYS A 133 14.66 -12.19 -2.96
C LYS A 133 15.96 -11.44 -2.71
N ILE A 134 15.87 -10.25 -2.14
CA ILE A 134 17.05 -9.46 -1.76
C ILE A 134 17.87 -10.21 -0.70
N ALA A 135 17.23 -10.79 0.32
CA ALA A 135 17.89 -11.53 1.38
C ALA A 135 18.61 -12.81 0.89
N GLN A 136 18.25 -13.33 -0.29
CA GLN A 136 18.91 -14.49 -0.92
C GLN A 136 20.10 -14.10 -1.80
N MET A 137 20.37 -12.81 -1.99
CA MET A 137 21.51 -12.35 -2.78
C MET A 137 22.83 -12.65 -2.05
N ASP A 138 23.86 -12.98 -2.81
CA ASP A 138 25.22 -13.12 -2.28
C ASP A 138 25.78 -11.74 -1.94
N VAL A 139 26.04 -11.50 -0.67
CA VAL A 139 26.56 -10.20 -0.18
C VAL A 139 27.99 -9.94 -0.67
N SER A 140 28.76 -11.02 -0.96
CA SER A 140 30.14 -10.93 -1.43
C SER A 140 30.26 -10.61 -2.92
N ALA A 141 29.20 -10.92 -3.70
CA ALA A 141 29.09 -10.65 -5.14
C ALA A 141 27.68 -10.21 -5.47
N PRO A 142 27.26 -8.98 -5.09
CA PRO A 142 25.88 -8.53 -5.20
C PRO A 142 25.47 -8.41 -6.68
N ASP A 143 24.47 -9.23 -7.05
CA ASP A 143 23.81 -9.21 -8.36
C ASP A 143 22.31 -8.97 -8.18
N ALA A 144 21.81 -7.83 -8.64
CA ALA A 144 20.41 -7.47 -8.55
C ALA A 144 19.54 -8.11 -9.66
N SER A 145 20.15 -8.75 -10.66
CA SER A 145 19.41 -9.32 -11.81
C SER A 145 18.28 -10.27 -11.43
N PRO A 146 18.41 -11.17 -10.42
CA PRO A 146 17.31 -12.03 -10.00
C PRO A 146 16.12 -11.27 -9.40
N VAL A 147 16.39 -10.18 -8.67
CA VAL A 147 15.34 -9.32 -8.08
C VAL A 147 14.65 -8.53 -9.18
N LEU A 148 15.41 -7.95 -10.09
CA LEU A 148 14.87 -7.20 -11.22
C LEU A 148 14.03 -8.11 -12.12
N GLY A 149 14.51 -9.29 -12.48
CA GLY A 149 13.76 -10.27 -13.27
C GLY A 149 12.46 -10.72 -12.60
N TYR A 150 12.46 -10.84 -11.28
CA TYR A 150 11.24 -11.13 -10.53
C TYR A 150 10.23 -9.97 -10.59
N VAL A 151 10.69 -8.73 -10.40
CA VAL A 151 9.83 -7.53 -10.49
C VAL A 151 9.29 -7.35 -11.91
N ASP A 152 10.13 -7.55 -12.94
CA ASP A 152 9.71 -7.49 -14.34
C ASP A 152 8.63 -8.54 -14.66
N GLY A 153 8.75 -9.74 -14.12
CA GLY A 153 7.74 -10.80 -14.26
C GLY A 153 6.39 -10.40 -13.67
N LEU A 154 6.38 -9.79 -12.47
CA LEU A 154 5.18 -9.24 -11.85
C LEU A 154 4.58 -8.10 -12.70
N ALA A 155 5.40 -7.15 -13.12
CA ALA A 155 4.96 -6.01 -13.93
C ALA A 155 4.39 -6.45 -15.30
N ALA A 156 4.98 -7.46 -15.94
CA ALA A 156 4.48 -8.00 -17.19
C ALA A 156 3.10 -8.67 -17.04
N ALA A 157 2.83 -9.31 -15.89
CA ALA A 157 1.53 -9.89 -15.59
C ALA A 157 0.44 -8.83 -15.48
N LEU A 158 0.75 -7.69 -14.84
CA LEU A 158 -0.18 -6.57 -14.67
C LEU A 158 -0.59 -5.93 -16.01
N LYS A 159 0.35 -5.80 -16.96
CA LYS A 159 0.07 -5.24 -18.30
C LYS A 159 -0.88 -6.09 -19.14
N ARG A 160 -1.09 -7.34 -18.82
CA ARG A 160 -2.03 -8.23 -19.53
C ARG A 160 -3.47 -8.09 -19.01
N SER A 161 -3.66 -7.39 -17.91
CA SER A 161 -4.96 -7.19 -17.25
C SER A 161 -5.59 -5.83 -17.56
N LEU A 162 -4.86 -4.96 -18.24
CA LEU A 162 -5.31 -3.65 -18.76
C LEU A 162 -5.69 -3.77 -20.26
#